data_1955071b984fd571f31e0a086de2b1b4
#
_entry.id   1955071b984fd571f31e0a086de2b1b4
#
_cell.length_a   1.000
_cell.length_b   1.000
_cell.length_c   1.000
_cell.angle_alpha   90.00
_cell.angle_beta   90.00
_cell.angle_gamma   90.00
#
_symmetry.space_group_name_H-M   'P 1'
#
loop_
_entity.id
_entity.type
_entity.pdbx_description
1 polymer ?
#
loop_
_entity_poly.entity_id
_entity_poly.type
_entity_poly.pdbx_seq_one_letter_code
_entity_poly.pdbx_strand_id
1 'polypeptide(L)'
;MTKKISIKSLYKIFGKNPKRAIEHVQNGVGKDQLLEKHNHVLGLSDINLDIEDKSIQVVMGLSGSGKSTLIRHINRLIDPTSGVVSVEGTNVMDLDKKKLIEFRRHKMSMVFQRFGLFPHKTVIENVGYGLEAVSYTHLTLPTICSV
;
A
#
# COMPACT_ATOMS: atom_id res chain seq x y z
N MET A 1 7.44 -16.46 -16.10
CA MET A 1 7.04 -15.06 -15.89
C MET A 1 7.52 -14.61 -14.53
N THR A 2 8.12 -13.43 -14.44
CA THR A 2 8.67 -12.93 -13.17
C THR A 2 7.58 -12.25 -12.36
N LYS A 3 7.39 -12.70 -11.10
CA LYS A 3 6.44 -12.05 -10.20
C LYS A 3 6.97 -10.68 -9.76
N LYS A 4 6.21 -9.65 -10.04
CA LYS A 4 6.53 -8.27 -9.63
C LYS A 4 6.17 -8.04 -8.16
N ILE A 5 4.98 -8.49 -7.75
CA ILE A 5 4.48 -8.38 -6.38
C ILE A 5 4.00 -9.75 -5.94
N SER A 6 4.36 -10.16 -4.74
CA SER A 6 3.87 -11.39 -4.10
C SER A 6 3.40 -11.09 -2.69
N ILE A 7 2.18 -11.45 -2.40
CA ILE A 7 1.55 -11.32 -1.08
C ILE A 7 1.22 -12.72 -0.60
N LYS A 8 1.62 -13.05 0.63
CA LYS A 8 1.38 -14.37 1.22
C LYS A 8 0.81 -14.22 2.62
N SER A 9 -0.32 -14.90 2.84
CA SER A 9 -1.04 -15.00 4.12
C SER A 9 -1.14 -13.65 4.83
N LEU A 10 -1.58 -12.62 4.09
CA LEU A 10 -1.65 -11.26 4.59
C LEU A 10 -2.90 -11.08 5.44
N TYR A 11 -2.70 -10.74 6.71
CA TYR A 11 -3.75 -10.39 7.66
C TYR A 11 -3.61 -8.95 8.12
N LYS A 12 -4.72 -8.24 8.22
CA LYS A 12 -4.80 -6.95 8.89
C LYS A 12 -5.96 -6.89 9.84
N ILE A 13 -5.66 -6.71 11.11
CA ILE A 13 -6.62 -6.49 12.18
C ILE A 13 -6.31 -5.14 12.80
N PHE A 14 -7.35 -4.31 12.96
CA PHE A 14 -7.27 -3.03 13.65
C PHE A 14 -7.83 -3.19 15.06
N GLY A 15 -7.16 -2.62 16.04
CA GLY A 15 -7.55 -2.70 17.44
C GLY A 15 -6.32 -2.72 18.36
N LYS A 16 -6.56 -2.90 19.65
CA LYS A 16 -5.49 -2.98 20.65
C LYS A 16 -4.88 -4.38 20.65
N ASN A 17 -3.54 -4.48 20.53
CA ASN A 17 -2.81 -5.76 20.48
C ASN A 17 -3.30 -6.70 19.35
N PRO A 18 -3.31 -6.28 18.08
CA PRO A 18 -3.93 -7.01 16.97
C PRO A 18 -3.31 -8.39 16.72
N LYS A 19 -2.05 -8.60 17.13
CA LYS A 19 -1.37 -9.91 16.99
C LYS A 19 -2.05 -11.02 17.80
N ARG A 20 -2.63 -10.72 18.97
CA ARG A 20 -3.37 -11.70 19.77
C ARG A 20 -4.70 -12.06 19.14
N ALA A 21 -5.29 -11.16 18.37
CA ALA A 21 -6.55 -11.40 17.70
C ALA A 21 -6.43 -12.27 16.43
N ILE A 22 -5.23 -12.53 15.94
CA ILE A 22 -4.99 -13.43 14.78
C ILE A 22 -5.48 -14.84 15.08
N GLU A 23 -5.21 -15.38 16.26
CA GLU A 23 -5.60 -16.73 16.64
C GLU A 23 -7.13 -16.92 16.56
N HIS A 24 -7.89 -15.89 16.96
CA HIS A 24 -9.35 -15.93 16.84
C HIS A 24 -9.80 -16.00 15.38
N VAL A 25 -9.17 -15.20 14.50
CA VAL A 25 -9.49 -15.19 13.06
C VAL A 25 -9.11 -16.51 12.40
N GLN A 26 -7.96 -17.08 12.74
CA GLN A 26 -7.51 -18.38 12.23
C GLN A 26 -8.40 -19.53 12.71
N ASN A 27 -9.00 -19.41 13.90
CA ASN A 27 -9.98 -20.35 14.45
C ASN A 27 -11.40 -20.13 13.90
N GLY A 28 -11.56 -19.27 12.88
CA GLY A 28 -12.84 -19.09 12.17
C GLY A 28 -13.77 -18.02 12.76
N VAL A 29 -13.30 -17.19 13.68
CA VAL A 29 -14.09 -16.07 14.20
C VAL A 29 -14.30 -15.04 13.08
N GLY A 30 -15.55 -14.81 12.72
CA GLY A 30 -15.95 -13.90 11.67
C GLY A 30 -15.77 -12.42 12.07
N LYS A 31 -15.90 -11.52 11.06
CA LYS A 31 -15.72 -10.07 11.22
C LYS A 31 -16.60 -9.45 12.30
N ASP A 32 -17.88 -9.82 12.33
CA ASP A 32 -18.86 -9.26 13.26
C ASP A 32 -18.57 -9.72 14.69
N GLN A 33 -18.31 -11.01 14.88
CA GLN A 33 -17.95 -11.55 16.18
C GLN A 33 -16.62 -11.00 16.71
N LEU A 34 -15.65 -10.75 15.84
CA LEU A 34 -14.38 -10.16 16.21
C LEU A 34 -14.56 -8.71 16.70
N LEU A 35 -15.49 -7.98 16.08
CA LEU A 35 -15.84 -6.62 16.50
C LEU A 35 -16.61 -6.64 17.83
N GLU A 36 -17.66 -7.43 17.93
CA GLU A 36 -18.57 -7.43 19.10
C GLU A 36 -17.91 -7.98 20.37
N LYS A 37 -17.17 -9.10 20.23
CA LYS A 37 -16.60 -9.79 21.41
C LYS A 37 -15.19 -9.30 21.77
N HIS A 38 -14.42 -8.85 20.78
CA HIS A 38 -13.00 -8.54 20.99
C HIS A 38 -12.66 -7.08 20.68
N ASN A 39 -13.61 -6.28 20.21
CA ASN A 39 -13.44 -4.87 19.84
C ASN A 39 -12.29 -4.67 18.81
N HIS A 40 -12.23 -5.61 17.84
CA HIS A 40 -11.26 -5.58 16.74
C HIS A 40 -11.98 -5.56 15.40
N VAL A 41 -11.41 -4.82 14.44
CA VAL A 41 -11.93 -4.76 13.07
C VAL A 41 -11.03 -5.59 12.15
N LEU A 42 -11.60 -6.62 11.53
CA LEU A 42 -10.90 -7.41 10.51
C LEU A 42 -10.88 -6.64 9.19
N GLY A 43 -9.72 -6.19 8.78
CA GLY A 43 -9.50 -5.46 7.53
C GLY A 43 -9.15 -6.37 6.36
N LEU A 44 -8.25 -7.33 6.58
CA LEU A 44 -7.82 -8.34 5.59
C LEU A 44 -7.66 -9.67 6.28
N SER A 45 -8.05 -10.76 5.61
CA SER A 45 -7.94 -12.13 6.10
C SER A 45 -7.36 -13.02 5.02
N ASP A 46 -6.21 -13.61 5.29
CA ASP A 46 -5.50 -14.57 4.45
C ASP A 46 -5.43 -14.21 2.97
N ILE A 47 -4.99 -12.98 2.68
CA ILE A 47 -4.84 -12.56 1.28
C ILE A 47 -3.56 -13.17 0.71
N ASN A 48 -3.75 -13.92 -0.38
CA ASN A 48 -2.69 -14.50 -1.19
C ASN A 48 -2.85 -14.00 -2.62
N LEU A 49 -1.84 -13.30 -3.16
CA LEU A 49 -1.90 -12.67 -4.47
C LEU A 49 -0.50 -12.57 -5.07
N ASP A 50 -0.36 -13.00 -6.31
CA ASP A 50 0.82 -12.77 -7.12
C ASP A 50 0.45 -11.89 -8.31
N ILE A 51 1.21 -10.83 -8.54
CA ILE A 51 1.05 -9.92 -9.69
C ILE A 51 2.30 -10.02 -10.55
N GLU A 52 2.12 -10.29 -11.82
CA GLU A 52 3.20 -10.41 -12.78
C GLU A 52 3.74 -9.05 -13.22
N ASP A 53 4.98 -9.04 -13.69
CA ASP A 53 5.56 -7.83 -14.27
C ASP A 53 4.79 -7.42 -15.54
N LYS A 54 4.65 -6.11 -15.75
CA LYS A 54 3.93 -5.51 -16.90
C LYS A 54 2.48 -5.94 -17.04
N SER A 55 1.85 -6.35 -15.94
CA SER A 55 0.43 -6.69 -15.91
C SER A 55 -0.42 -5.61 -15.23
N ILE A 56 -1.72 -5.62 -15.52
CA ILE A 56 -2.72 -4.81 -14.82
C ILE A 56 -3.54 -5.76 -13.96
N GLN A 57 -3.48 -5.56 -12.65
CA GLN A 57 -4.29 -6.30 -11.69
C GLN A 57 -5.45 -5.44 -11.19
N VAL A 58 -6.68 -5.90 -11.41
CA VAL A 58 -7.88 -5.23 -10.93
C VAL A 58 -8.36 -5.87 -9.64
N VAL A 59 -8.62 -5.04 -8.61
CA VAL A 59 -9.19 -5.48 -7.32
C VAL A 59 -10.57 -4.86 -7.18
N MET A 60 -11.61 -5.67 -7.19
CA MET A 60 -13.02 -5.25 -7.08
C MET A 60 -13.65 -5.76 -5.79
N GLY A 61 -14.73 -5.13 -5.37
CA GLY A 61 -15.49 -5.49 -4.19
C GLY A 61 -16.30 -4.33 -3.63
N LEU A 62 -17.20 -4.60 -2.71
CA LEU A 62 -18.09 -3.61 -2.08
C LEU A 62 -17.29 -2.58 -1.25
N SER A 63 -17.94 -1.48 -0.90
CA SER A 63 -17.37 -0.51 0.05
C SER A 63 -17.05 -1.21 1.38
N GLY A 64 -15.90 -0.88 1.99
CA GLY A 64 -15.47 -1.51 3.23
C GLY A 64 -14.88 -2.93 3.11
N SER A 65 -14.74 -3.50 1.90
CA SER A 65 -14.17 -4.85 1.70
C SER A 65 -12.64 -4.93 1.84
N GLY A 66 -11.95 -3.84 2.16
CA GLY A 66 -10.50 -3.85 2.39
C GLY A 66 -9.62 -3.52 1.19
N LYS A 67 -10.17 -3.16 0.01
CA LYS A 67 -9.40 -2.84 -1.22
C LYS A 67 -8.31 -1.79 -1.01
N SER A 68 -8.69 -0.65 -0.46
CA SER A 68 -7.74 0.43 -0.17
C SER A 68 -6.74 0.04 0.92
N THR A 69 -7.15 -0.81 1.85
CA THR A 69 -6.26 -1.37 2.88
C THR A 69 -5.21 -2.27 2.24
N LEU A 70 -5.60 -3.15 1.31
CA LEU A 70 -4.67 -4.02 0.57
C LEU A 70 -3.61 -3.20 -0.17
N ILE A 71 -4.02 -2.21 -0.97
CA ILE A 71 -3.10 -1.35 -1.73
C ILE A 71 -2.11 -0.64 -0.80
N ARG A 72 -2.57 -0.16 0.37
CA ARG A 72 -1.70 0.50 1.35
C ARG A 72 -0.69 -0.43 2.03
N HIS A 73 -0.90 -1.74 2.00
CA HIS A 73 0.11 -2.71 2.46
C HIS A 73 1.22 -2.90 1.44
N ILE A 74 0.93 -2.84 0.14
CA ILE A 74 1.94 -3.03 -0.90
C ILE A 74 3.05 -1.99 -0.79
N ASN A 75 2.72 -0.74 -0.54
CA ASN A 75 3.69 0.33 -0.34
C ASN A 75 4.02 0.58 1.15
N ARG A 76 3.59 -0.32 2.03
CA ARG A 76 3.80 -0.27 3.47
C ARG A 76 3.42 1.07 4.12
N LEU A 77 2.34 1.72 3.64
CA LEU A 77 1.71 2.84 4.36
C LEU A 77 0.98 2.34 5.61
N ILE A 78 0.62 1.07 5.62
CA ILE A 78 0.04 0.36 6.77
C ILE A 78 0.85 -0.92 6.93
N ASP A 79 1.35 -1.18 8.14
CA ASP A 79 1.99 -2.45 8.46
C ASP A 79 0.93 -3.55 8.65
N PRO A 80 1.14 -4.76 8.11
CA PRO A 80 0.26 -5.89 8.33
C PRO A 80 0.31 -6.36 9.79
N THR A 81 -0.71 -7.08 10.21
CA THR A 81 -0.70 -7.78 11.49
C THR A 81 0.12 -9.07 11.38
N SER A 82 0.03 -9.75 10.23
CA SER A 82 0.83 -10.93 9.86
C SER A 82 0.87 -11.06 8.34
N GLY A 83 1.79 -11.87 7.85
CA GLY A 83 1.98 -12.14 6.43
C GLY A 83 3.16 -11.39 5.83
N VAL A 84 3.41 -11.65 4.55
CA VAL A 84 4.57 -11.15 3.82
C VAL A 84 4.10 -10.44 2.55
N VAL A 85 4.69 -9.27 2.29
CA VAL A 85 4.55 -8.55 1.02
C VAL A 85 5.94 -8.38 0.41
N SER A 86 6.13 -8.95 -0.76
CA SER A 86 7.39 -8.85 -1.51
C SER A 86 7.18 -8.11 -2.82
N VAL A 87 8.09 -7.22 -3.15
CA VAL A 87 8.11 -6.48 -4.43
C VAL A 87 9.47 -6.70 -5.07
N GLU A 88 9.49 -7.20 -6.29
CA GLU A 88 10.72 -7.59 -6.99
C GLU A 88 11.64 -8.48 -6.14
N GLY A 89 11.07 -9.43 -5.41
CA GLY A 89 11.79 -10.32 -4.51
C GLY A 89 12.23 -9.71 -3.17
N THR A 90 12.06 -8.40 -2.98
CA THR A 90 12.38 -7.73 -1.72
C THR A 90 11.18 -7.75 -0.78
N ASN A 91 11.32 -8.34 0.40
CA ASN A 91 10.29 -8.25 1.43
C ASN A 91 10.25 -6.82 1.99
N VAL A 92 9.15 -6.11 1.75
CA VAL A 92 9.01 -4.71 2.17
C VAL A 92 8.96 -4.54 3.69
N MET A 93 8.67 -5.63 4.42
CA MET A 93 8.60 -5.59 5.88
C MET A 93 9.98 -5.55 6.55
N ASP A 94 11.02 -6.04 5.85
CA ASP A 94 12.40 -6.10 6.37
C ASP A 94 13.16 -4.79 6.12
N LEU A 95 12.55 -3.86 5.39
CA LEU A 95 13.17 -2.57 5.09
C LEU A 95 13.16 -1.65 6.33
N ASP A 96 14.32 -1.09 6.68
CA ASP A 96 14.43 0.00 7.64
C ASP A 96 13.82 1.30 7.07
N LYS A 97 13.71 2.35 7.91
CA LYS A 97 13.09 3.61 7.50
C LYS A 97 13.78 4.26 6.29
N LYS A 98 15.11 4.22 6.20
CA LYS A 98 15.86 4.82 5.10
C LYS A 98 15.63 4.05 3.81
N LYS A 99 15.79 2.73 3.85
CA LYS A 99 15.54 1.86 2.69
C LYS A 99 14.09 1.90 2.23
N LEU A 100 13.13 2.02 3.15
CA LEU A 100 11.71 2.16 2.80
C LEU A 100 11.41 3.46 2.06
N ILE A 101 12.06 4.58 2.43
CA ILE A 101 11.94 5.85 1.71
C ILE A 101 12.49 5.70 0.29
N GLU A 102 13.71 5.15 0.13
CA GLU A 102 14.31 4.90 -1.17
C GLU A 102 13.48 3.93 -2.03
N PHE A 103 12.97 2.88 -1.42
CA PHE A 103 12.07 1.94 -2.07
C PHE A 103 10.81 2.63 -2.64
N ARG A 104 10.15 3.47 -1.83
CA ARG A 104 8.98 4.23 -2.27
C ARG A 104 9.30 5.23 -3.36
N ARG A 105 10.47 5.91 -3.29
CA ARG A 105 10.91 6.87 -4.29
C ARG A 105 11.13 6.26 -5.67
N HIS A 106 11.73 5.07 -5.72
CA HIS A 106 12.23 4.50 -6.97
C HIS A 106 11.41 3.34 -7.50
N LYS A 107 10.60 2.66 -6.66
CA LYS A 107 9.92 1.42 -7.03
C LYS A 107 8.41 1.54 -7.09
N MET A 108 7.83 2.56 -6.51
CA MET A 108 6.38 2.66 -6.36
C MET A 108 5.86 4.08 -6.53
N SER A 109 4.65 4.17 -7.07
CA SER A 109 3.85 5.40 -7.01
C SER A 109 2.42 5.04 -6.58
N MET A 110 1.70 5.99 -6.04
CA MET A 110 0.32 5.80 -5.61
C MET A 110 -0.53 7.00 -6.01
N VAL A 111 -1.64 6.72 -6.68
CA VAL A 111 -2.67 7.72 -6.94
C VAL A 111 -3.74 7.63 -5.86
N PHE A 112 -3.99 8.74 -5.18
CA PHE A 112 -4.98 8.82 -4.12
C PHE A 112 -6.36 9.20 -4.67
N GLN A 113 -7.43 8.69 -4.07
CA GLN A 113 -8.80 8.99 -4.49
C GLN A 113 -9.19 10.45 -4.29
N ARG A 114 -8.69 11.08 -3.24
CA ARG A 114 -8.97 12.47 -2.87
C ARG A 114 -7.72 13.13 -2.28
N PHE A 115 -7.66 14.46 -2.38
CA PHE A 115 -6.63 15.28 -1.71
C PHE A 115 -5.18 14.92 -2.05
N GLY A 116 -4.94 14.45 -3.28
CA GLY A 116 -3.58 14.20 -3.77
C GLY A 116 -2.84 15.48 -4.18
N LEU A 117 -3.48 16.63 -4.08
CA LEU A 117 -2.91 17.93 -4.42
C LEU A 117 -2.68 18.79 -3.17
N PHE A 118 -1.61 19.54 -3.16
CA PHE A 118 -1.32 20.54 -2.14
C PHE A 118 -2.06 21.84 -2.49
N PRO A 119 -3.06 22.27 -1.71
CA PRO A 119 -3.90 23.43 -2.06
C PRO A 119 -3.14 24.76 -2.03
N HIS A 120 -1.99 24.79 -1.36
CA HIS A 120 -1.10 25.98 -1.27
C HIS A 120 -0.03 26.02 -2.36
N LYS A 121 0.01 25.01 -3.24
CA LYS A 121 0.94 24.93 -4.38
C LYS A 121 0.22 25.16 -5.69
N THR A 122 0.90 25.73 -6.65
CA THR A 122 0.42 25.88 -8.02
C THR A 122 0.30 24.53 -8.72
N VAL A 123 -0.34 24.49 -9.89
CA VAL A 123 -0.47 23.25 -10.69
C VAL A 123 0.91 22.71 -11.04
N ILE A 124 1.82 23.55 -11.49
CA ILE A 124 3.19 23.15 -11.89
C ILE A 124 3.99 22.59 -10.71
N GLU A 125 3.87 23.20 -9.54
CA GLU A 125 4.52 22.70 -8.32
C GLU A 125 3.92 21.38 -7.82
N ASN A 126 2.62 21.19 -7.98
CA ASN A 126 1.98 19.91 -7.67
C ASN A 126 2.44 18.81 -8.61
N VAL A 127 2.54 19.06 -9.91
CA VAL A 127 3.07 18.12 -10.91
C VAL A 127 4.54 17.81 -10.65
N GLY A 128 5.33 18.83 -10.32
CA GLY A 128 6.77 18.73 -10.05
C GLY A 128 7.12 18.11 -8.68
N TYR A 129 6.17 18.02 -7.76
CA TYR A 129 6.43 17.65 -6.37
C TYR A 129 7.19 16.31 -6.21
N GLY A 130 6.87 15.32 -7.04
CA GLY A 130 7.56 14.03 -7.01
C GLY A 130 9.04 14.14 -7.35
N LEU A 131 9.40 15.04 -8.27
CA LEU A 131 10.78 15.30 -8.67
C LEU A 131 11.53 16.09 -7.58
N GLU A 132 10.90 17.10 -6.98
CA GLU A 132 11.45 17.83 -5.84
C GLU A 132 11.76 16.88 -4.68
N ALA A 133 10.85 15.97 -4.36
CA ALA A 133 11.02 14.98 -3.29
C ALA A 133 12.19 14.02 -3.51
N VAL A 134 12.65 13.83 -4.76
CA VAL A 134 13.80 12.98 -5.12
C VAL A 134 15.08 13.80 -5.27
N SER A 135 15.08 15.08 -4.87
CA SER A 135 16.25 15.99 -4.95
C SER A 135 16.70 16.34 -6.38
N TYR A 136 15.79 16.30 -7.35
CA TYR A 136 16.02 16.92 -8.64
C TYR A 136 15.86 18.44 -8.50
N THR A 137 16.97 19.17 -8.32
CA THR A 137 17.00 20.60 -8.06
C THR A 137 16.69 21.48 -9.28
N HIS A 138 16.62 20.90 -10.48
CA HIS A 138 16.30 21.63 -11.71
C HIS A 138 15.27 20.89 -12.55
N LEU A 139 14.03 21.34 -12.47
CA LEU A 139 12.98 21.05 -13.44
C LEU A 139 13.13 21.99 -14.64
N THR A 140 13.92 21.61 -15.62
CA THR A 140 13.72 22.12 -16.97
C THR A 140 12.68 21.23 -17.64
N LEU A 141 11.41 21.63 -17.57
CA LEU A 141 10.42 21.09 -18.48
C LEU A 141 10.87 21.43 -19.90
N PRO A 142 10.99 20.46 -20.83
CA PRO A 142 11.20 20.80 -22.21
C PRO A 142 10.04 21.69 -22.61
N THR A 143 10.34 22.91 -23.01
CA THR A 143 9.37 23.83 -23.58
C THR A 143 8.92 23.20 -24.90
N ILE A 144 7.81 22.49 -24.90
CA ILE A 144 7.15 22.11 -26.14
C ILE A 144 6.47 23.37 -26.63
N CYS A 145 7.23 24.19 -27.35
CA CYS A 145 6.66 25.12 -28.30
C CYS A 145 6.17 24.30 -29.50
N SER A 146 4.93 23.95 -29.53
CA SER A 146 4.24 23.62 -30.76
C SER A 146 3.26 24.73 -31.06
N VAL A 147 3.49 25.35 -32.19
CA VAL A 147 2.66 26.28 -32.93
C VAL A 147 1.26 25.73 -33.14
#